data_dfd863fc4a20085a08b3e3e43463778e
#
_entry.id   dfd863fc4a20085a08b3e3e43463778e
#
_cell.length_a   1.000
_cell.length_b   1.000
_cell.length_c   1.000
_cell.angle_alpha   90.00
_cell.angle_beta   90.00
_cell.angle_gamma   90.00
#
_symmetry.space_group_name_H-M   'P 1'
#
loop_
_entity.id
_entity.type
_entity.pdbx_description
1 polymer ?
#
loop_
_entity_poly.entity_id
_entity_poly.type
_entity_poly.pdbx_seq_one_letter_code
_entity_poly.pdbx_strand_id
1 'polypeptide(L)'
;MIASRLGKISGGARTFRYGGEEFTAIFAGKSVEDAKSHVEGFRKAIESTPFIVRSRKRRKNNAKDRAKKNGTARKQVKVTVSIGLASPAGQMSDPEKVIKEADKKLYKAKKSGRNRTVC
;
A
#
# COMPACT_ATOMS: atom_id res chain seq x y z
N MET A 1 -2.55 5.63 7.44
CA MET A 1 -1.69 4.45 7.63
C MET A 1 -0.90 4.08 6.39
N ILE A 2 -1.47 3.40 5.42
CA ILE A 2 -0.75 3.05 4.18
C ILE A 2 -0.39 4.30 3.38
N ALA A 3 -1.29 5.26 3.25
CA ALA A 3 -1.05 6.52 2.56
C ALA A 3 0.14 7.30 3.12
N SER A 4 0.27 7.41 4.44
CA SER A 4 1.39 8.13 5.07
C SER A 4 2.72 7.39 4.87
N ARG A 5 2.72 6.07 4.83
CA ARG A 5 3.91 5.28 4.53
C ARG A 5 4.28 5.36 3.06
N LEU A 6 3.30 5.36 2.18
CA LEU A 6 3.52 5.52 0.75
C LEU A 6 4.11 6.90 0.44
N GLY A 7 3.68 7.95 1.14
CA GLY A 7 4.27 9.29 1.02
C GLY A 7 5.74 9.36 1.42
N LYS A 8 6.23 8.37 2.15
CA LYS A 8 7.63 8.24 2.57
C LYS A 8 8.42 7.21 1.76
N ILE A 9 7.84 6.68 0.68
CA ILE A 9 8.55 5.74 -0.17
C ILE A 9 9.84 6.37 -0.72
N SER A 10 10.92 5.61 -0.71
CA SER A 10 12.19 6.07 -1.25
C SER A 10 12.14 6.21 -2.77
N GLY A 11 13.13 6.88 -3.34
CA GLY A 11 13.25 7.02 -4.79
C GLY A 11 12.60 8.26 -5.39
N GLY A 12 12.09 9.19 -4.58
CA GLY A 12 11.52 10.45 -5.06
C GLY A 12 10.17 10.30 -5.77
N ALA A 13 9.42 9.25 -5.45
CA ALA A 13 8.12 9.02 -6.06
C ALA A 13 7.10 10.09 -5.66
N ARG A 14 6.27 10.48 -6.62
CA ARG A 14 5.04 11.24 -6.35
C ARG A 14 3.90 10.25 -6.17
N THR A 15 3.16 10.39 -5.09
CA THR A 15 2.10 9.47 -4.74
C THR A 15 0.73 10.14 -4.78
N PHE A 16 -0.24 9.42 -5.30
CA PHE A 16 -1.62 9.88 -5.45
C PHE A 16 -2.58 8.80 -4.96
N ARG A 17 -3.67 9.21 -4.35
CA ARG A 17 -4.77 8.32 -4.06
C ARG A 17 -5.70 8.27 -5.27
N TYR A 18 -5.79 7.11 -5.89
CA TYR A 18 -6.61 6.95 -7.10
C TYR A 18 -8.09 6.71 -6.79
N GLY A 19 -8.40 6.17 -5.64
CA GLY A 19 -9.76 5.91 -5.17
C GLY A 19 -9.80 4.74 -4.19
N GLY A 20 -10.67 4.80 -3.20
CA GLY A 20 -10.86 3.71 -2.24
C GLY A 20 -9.55 3.23 -1.61
N GLU A 21 -9.15 2.02 -1.96
CA GLU A 21 -7.95 1.33 -1.49
C GLU A 21 -6.78 1.38 -2.48
N GLU A 22 -6.92 2.09 -3.60
CA GLU A 22 -5.92 2.14 -4.66
C GLU A 22 -5.10 3.42 -4.62
N PHE A 23 -3.79 3.25 -4.78
CA PHE A 23 -2.83 4.34 -4.83
C PHE A 23 -1.96 4.21 -6.07
N THR A 24 -1.51 5.34 -6.58
CA THR A 24 -0.56 5.41 -7.68
C THR A 24 0.71 6.10 -7.23
N ALA A 25 1.85 5.55 -7.60
CA ALA A 25 3.15 6.17 -7.38
C ALA A 25 3.86 6.34 -8.74
N ILE A 26 4.39 7.53 -8.97
CA ILE A 26 5.11 7.87 -10.20
C ILE A 26 6.57 8.11 -9.88
N PHE A 27 7.45 7.33 -10.49
CA PHE A 27 8.89 7.45 -10.39
C PHE A 27 9.45 8.09 -11.66
N ALA A 28 9.57 9.40 -11.68
CA ALA A 28 10.10 10.13 -12.82
C ALA A 28 11.59 9.83 -13.03
N GLY A 29 11.97 9.54 -14.28
CA GLY A 29 13.37 9.32 -14.66
C GLY A 29 14.00 8.04 -14.12
N LYS A 30 13.22 7.08 -13.62
CA LYS A 30 13.73 5.79 -13.13
C LYS A 30 13.32 4.64 -14.03
N SER A 31 14.23 3.66 -14.16
CA SER A 31 13.92 2.39 -14.82
C SER A 31 12.94 1.55 -13.99
N VAL A 32 12.35 0.53 -14.64
CA VAL A 32 11.48 -0.43 -13.94
C VAL A 32 12.25 -1.15 -12.82
N GLU A 33 13.48 -1.51 -13.05
CA GLU A 33 14.34 -2.20 -12.08
C GLU A 33 14.61 -1.32 -10.86
N ASP A 34 14.91 -0.05 -11.06
CA ASP A 34 15.13 0.90 -9.98
C ASP A 34 13.84 1.15 -9.17
N ALA A 35 12.73 1.38 -9.86
CA ALA A 35 11.43 1.55 -9.21
C ALA A 35 11.02 0.28 -8.45
N LYS A 36 11.28 -0.90 -9.02
CA LYS A 36 10.97 -2.18 -8.40
C LYS A 36 11.63 -2.33 -7.03
N SER A 37 12.88 -1.95 -6.89
CA SER A 37 13.57 -2.05 -5.60
C SER A 37 12.90 -1.18 -4.53
N HIS A 38 12.45 0.01 -4.89
CA HIS A 38 11.75 0.91 -3.97
C HIS A 38 10.37 0.39 -3.57
N VAL A 39 9.58 -0.11 -4.52
CA VAL A 39 8.24 -0.63 -4.23
C VAL A 39 8.29 -1.97 -3.48
N GLU A 40 9.29 -2.81 -3.75
CA GLU A 40 9.51 -4.03 -2.97
C GLU A 40 9.90 -3.73 -1.52
N GLY A 41 10.75 -2.73 -1.30
CA GLY A 41 11.06 -2.25 0.05
C GLY A 41 9.81 -1.79 0.80
N PHE A 42 8.96 -1.04 0.12
CA PHE A 42 7.67 -0.60 0.67
C PHE A 42 6.75 -1.80 0.97
N ARG A 43 6.60 -2.73 0.03
CA ARG A 43 5.78 -3.92 0.21
C ARG A 43 6.21 -4.74 1.44
N LYS A 44 7.50 -5.01 1.56
CA LYS A 44 8.08 -5.74 2.69
C LYS A 44 7.90 -4.99 4.02
N ALA A 45 8.05 -3.67 4.01
CA ALA A 45 7.84 -2.86 5.19
C ALA A 45 6.38 -2.90 5.67
N ILE A 46 5.41 -2.90 4.76
CA ILE A 46 3.99 -3.07 5.10
C ILE A 46 3.74 -4.47 5.65
N GLU A 47 4.24 -5.50 4.99
CA GLU A 47 4.07 -6.90 5.40
C GLU A 47 4.61 -7.16 6.80
N SER A 48 5.77 -6.60 7.14
CA SER A 48 6.45 -6.83 8.41
C SER A 48 5.94 -5.96 9.56
N THR A 49 5.08 -4.98 9.28
CA THR A 49 4.57 -4.08 10.30
C THR A 49 3.15 -4.46 10.71
N PRO A 50 2.92 -4.88 11.96
CA PRO A 50 1.57 -5.12 12.43
C PRO A 50 0.81 -3.80 12.58
N PHE A 51 -0.42 -3.77 12.08
CA PHE A 51 -1.35 -2.67 12.30
C PHE A 51 -2.23 -2.96 13.50
N ILE A 52 -2.30 -2.02 14.41
CA ILE A 52 -3.15 -2.13 15.60
C ILE A 52 -4.49 -1.48 15.28
N VAL A 53 -5.55 -2.28 15.26
CA VAL A 53 -6.90 -1.77 15.15
C VAL A 53 -7.33 -1.27 16.52
N ARG A 54 -7.44 0.05 16.66
CA ARG A 54 -8.11 0.64 17.80
C ARG A 54 -9.60 0.53 17.58
N SER A 55 -10.27 -0.38 18.27
CA SER A 55 -11.71 -0.36 18.29
C SER A 55 -12.16 0.93 19.00
N ARG A 56 -12.83 1.81 18.26
CA ARG A 56 -13.57 2.91 18.86
C ARG A 56 -14.78 2.32 19.59
N LYS A 57 -14.56 1.80 20.79
CA LYS A 57 -15.69 1.63 21.70
C LYS A 57 -16.22 3.03 21.99
N ARG A 58 -17.46 3.30 21.57
CA ARG A 58 -18.21 4.45 22.06
C ARG A 58 -18.03 4.48 23.58
N ARG A 59 -17.53 5.59 24.10
CA ARG A 59 -17.47 5.86 25.52
C ARG A 59 -18.91 5.81 26.06
N LYS A 60 -19.36 4.66 26.52
CA LYS A 60 -20.44 4.61 27.49
C LYS A 60 -19.80 4.97 28.82
N ASN A 61 -20.18 6.12 29.35
CA ASN A 61 -19.75 6.67 30.64
C ASN A 61 -20.27 5.83 31.82
N ASN A 62 -19.96 4.54 31.86
CA ASN A 62 -20.28 3.72 33.03
C ASN A 62 -19.02 3.40 33.78
N ALA A 63 -19.00 3.81 35.07
CA ALA A 63 -17.90 3.57 35.99
C ALA A 63 -17.51 2.09 36.16
N LYS A 64 -18.39 1.17 35.78
CA LYS A 64 -18.11 -0.29 35.76
C LYS A 64 -17.18 -0.74 34.65
N ASP A 65 -16.98 0.07 33.60
CA ASP A 65 -16.08 -0.27 32.50
C ASP A 65 -14.62 0.09 32.77
N ARG A 66 -14.33 0.81 33.86
CA ARG A 66 -12.95 1.16 34.24
C ARG A 66 -12.16 -0.02 34.78
N ALA A 67 -12.82 -1.03 35.35
CA ALA A 67 -12.17 -2.22 35.91
C ALA A 67 -11.75 -3.24 34.85
N LYS A 68 -12.22 -3.14 33.59
CA LYS A 68 -11.90 -4.05 32.49
C LYS A 68 -10.85 -3.51 31.53
N LYS A 69 -10.16 -2.40 31.87
CA LYS A 69 -9.12 -1.79 31.01
C LYS A 69 -7.90 -2.66 30.76
N ASN A 70 -7.67 -3.70 31.53
CA ASN A 70 -6.53 -4.60 31.37
C ASN A 70 -6.77 -5.76 30.41
N GLY A 71 -7.91 -5.80 29.72
CA GLY A 71 -8.30 -6.91 28.88
C GLY A 71 -8.70 -6.57 27.45
N THR A 72 -8.53 -5.32 27.00
CA THR A 72 -8.69 -5.00 25.58
C THR A 72 -7.43 -5.45 24.84
N ALA A 73 -7.44 -6.69 24.40
CA ALA A 73 -6.46 -7.18 23.44
C ALA A 73 -6.47 -6.25 22.22
N ARG A 74 -5.37 -5.51 22.04
CA ARG A 74 -5.14 -4.74 20.82
C ARG A 74 -5.09 -5.74 19.68
N LYS A 75 -6.13 -5.76 18.84
CA LYS A 75 -6.19 -6.67 17.72
C LYS A 75 -5.15 -6.24 16.68
N GLN A 76 -4.11 -7.03 16.52
CA GLN A 76 -3.13 -6.85 15.45
C GLN A 76 -3.71 -7.40 14.15
N VAL A 77 -3.72 -6.59 13.10
CA VAL A 77 -4.12 -7.01 11.76
C VAL A 77 -2.89 -6.99 10.86
N LYS A 78 -2.65 -8.09 10.19
CA LYS A 78 -1.60 -8.18 9.17
C LYS A 78 -2.16 -7.64 7.86
N VAL A 79 -1.51 -6.61 7.32
CA VAL A 79 -1.88 -5.98 6.06
C VAL A 79 -0.80 -6.25 5.03
N THR A 80 -1.19 -6.53 3.80
CA THR A 80 -0.29 -6.67 2.66
C THR A 80 -0.74 -5.80 1.52
N VAL A 81 0.16 -5.51 0.60
CA VAL A 81 -0.13 -4.76 -0.62
C VAL A 81 0.26 -5.55 -1.86
N SER A 82 -0.53 -5.40 -2.90
CA SER A 82 -0.23 -5.94 -4.22
C SER A 82 0.13 -4.77 -5.14
N ILE A 83 1.12 -4.94 -5.99
CA ILE A 83 1.69 -3.87 -6.79
C ILE A 83 1.80 -4.30 -8.24
N GLY A 84 1.29 -3.47 -9.14
CA GLY A 84 1.54 -3.57 -10.57
C GLY A 84 2.47 -2.44 -10.98
N LEU A 85 3.54 -2.76 -11.69
CA LEU A 85 4.57 -1.82 -12.12
C LEU A 85 4.70 -1.83 -13.63
N ALA A 86 4.63 -0.67 -14.24
CA ALA A 86 4.82 -0.49 -15.67
C ALA A 86 5.65 0.74 -15.97
N SER A 87 6.33 0.74 -17.09
CA SER A 87 7.04 1.89 -17.62
C SER A 87 6.61 2.17 -19.06
N PRO A 88 6.80 3.41 -19.54
CA PRO A 88 6.56 3.72 -20.93
C PRO A 88 7.43 2.88 -21.86
N ALA A 89 6.82 2.32 -22.91
CA ALA A 89 7.57 1.66 -23.99
C ALA A 89 7.86 2.70 -25.08
N GLY A 90 9.11 3.17 -25.16
CA GLY A 90 9.56 4.13 -26.18
C GLY A 90 9.28 5.60 -25.82
N GLN A 91 9.64 6.51 -26.75
CA GLN A 91 9.63 7.95 -26.54
C GLN A 91 8.24 8.60 -26.59
N MET A 92 7.20 7.89 -27.00
CA MET A 92 5.86 8.43 -27.26
C MET A 92 4.77 7.61 -26.59
N SER A 93 4.94 7.29 -25.33
CA SER A 93 3.92 6.55 -24.61
C SER A 93 2.90 7.48 -23.98
N ASP A 94 1.65 7.22 -24.30
CA ASP A 94 0.51 7.83 -23.66
C ASP A 94 0.47 7.43 -22.17
N PRO A 95 0.41 8.40 -21.24
CA PRO A 95 0.30 8.10 -19.81
C PRO A 95 -0.84 7.15 -19.46
N GLU A 96 -1.98 7.24 -20.14
CA GLU A 96 -3.12 6.36 -19.92
C GLU A 96 -2.78 4.89 -20.23
N LYS A 97 -1.99 4.64 -21.26
CA LYS A 97 -1.55 3.28 -21.61
C LYS A 97 -0.63 2.69 -20.55
N VAL A 98 0.25 3.50 -19.97
CA VAL A 98 1.14 3.07 -18.90
C VAL A 98 0.33 2.70 -17.66
N ILE A 99 -0.65 3.49 -17.30
CA ILE A 99 -1.55 3.21 -16.17
C ILE A 99 -2.34 1.93 -16.42
N LYS A 100 -2.86 1.72 -17.62
CA LYS A 100 -3.58 0.48 -17.98
C LYS A 100 -2.69 -0.76 -17.88
N GLU A 101 -1.44 -0.65 -18.29
CA GLU A 101 -0.48 -1.77 -18.15
C GLU A 101 -0.17 -2.06 -16.68
N ALA A 102 0.02 -1.03 -15.86
CA ALA A 102 0.18 -1.20 -14.43
C ALA A 102 -1.05 -1.86 -13.79
N ASP A 103 -2.25 -1.46 -14.18
CA ASP A 103 -3.51 -2.06 -13.70
C ASP A 103 -3.63 -3.54 -14.06
N LYS A 104 -3.26 -3.92 -15.29
CA LYS A 104 -3.24 -5.33 -15.70
C LYS A 104 -2.28 -6.15 -14.84
N LYS A 105 -1.13 -5.60 -14.53
CA LYS A 105 -0.12 -6.24 -13.69
C LYS A 105 -0.57 -6.32 -12.24
N LEU A 106 -1.24 -5.28 -11.74
CA LEU A 106 -1.87 -5.30 -10.43
C LEU A 106 -2.93 -6.41 -10.34
N TYR A 107 -3.75 -6.55 -11.35
CA TYR A 107 -4.74 -7.61 -11.43
C TYR A 107 -4.08 -9.01 -11.38
N LYS A 108 -2.99 -9.20 -12.11
CA LYS A 108 -2.20 -10.42 -12.05
C LYS A 108 -1.64 -10.68 -10.65
N ALA A 109 -1.13 -9.65 -9.99
CA ALA A 109 -0.62 -9.76 -8.62
C ALA A 109 -1.72 -10.20 -7.66
N LYS A 110 -2.90 -9.64 -7.77
CA LYS A 110 -4.06 -10.02 -6.96
C LYS A 110 -4.52 -11.45 -7.22
N LYS A 111 -4.55 -11.88 -8.47
CA LYS A 111 -4.92 -13.24 -8.85
C LYS A 111 -3.89 -14.30 -8.49
N SER A 112 -2.62 -13.94 -8.46
CA SER A 112 -1.53 -14.86 -8.16
C SER A 112 -1.28 -15.08 -6.67
N GLY A 113 -2.14 -14.57 -5.81
CA GLY A 113 -2.05 -14.76 -4.35
C GLY A 113 -1.79 -13.49 -3.56
N ARG A 114 -1.82 -12.32 -4.18
CA ARG A 114 -1.57 -11.02 -3.54
C ARG A 114 -0.16 -10.89 -2.94
N ASN A 115 0.09 -9.83 -2.19
CA ASN A 115 1.35 -9.58 -1.49
C ASN A 115 2.58 -9.78 -2.39
N ARG A 116 2.57 -9.16 -3.54
CA ARG A 116 3.66 -9.27 -4.54
C ARG A 116 3.66 -8.10 -5.50
N THR A 117 4.79 -7.90 -6.15
CA THR A 117 4.95 -6.97 -7.27
C THR A 117 5.00 -7.75 -8.57
N VAL A 118 4.21 -7.33 -9.56
CA VAL A 118 4.27 -7.81 -10.94
C VAL A 118 4.71 -6.67 -11.83
N CYS A 119 5.75 -6.89 -12.61
CA CYS A 119 6.25 -5.95 -13.63
C CYS A 119 6.09 -6.47 -15.03
#